data_5fd4d52812af19a7aeccd38a10da23d9
#
_entry.id   5fd4d52812af19a7aeccd38a10da23d9
#
_cell.length_a   1.000
_cell.length_b   1.000
_cell.length_c   1.000
_cell.angle_alpha   90.00
_cell.angle_beta   90.00
_cell.angle_gamma   90.00
#
_symmetry.space_group_name_H-M   'P 1'
#
loop_
_entity.id
_entity.type
_entity.pdbx_description
1 polymer ?
#
loop_
_entity_poly.entity_id
_entity_poly.type
_entity_poly.pdbx_seq_one_letter_code
_entity_poly.pdbx_strand_id
1 'polypeptide(L)'
;RLRRLIENNTLIRGIDVHNGLTGLIAEQISIDKEGFKKEFDFFWLSSLTDSTAKGKPDIELVDSTSRLNTIHDILEITTKPILFDADTGGIQEHFTYLVKTLERLGVSACVIEDKKGLKKNSLFGTEVKQKQEHIEVFSEKISSGKKALSGEDFMIIAKIESLILDQGMDDAIKR
;
A
#
# COMPACT_ATOMS: atom_id res chain seq x y z
N ARG A 1 -12.21 4.77 7.51
CA ARG A 1 -11.61 6.11 7.79
C ARG A 1 -11.09 6.77 6.51
N LEU A 2 -10.19 6.13 5.75
CA LEU A 2 -9.62 6.68 4.52
C LEU A 2 -10.70 7.00 3.47
N ARG A 3 -11.66 6.11 3.25
CA ARG A 3 -12.79 6.32 2.34
C ARG A 3 -13.52 7.64 2.63
N ARG A 4 -13.85 7.91 3.90
CA ARG A 4 -14.51 9.17 4.31
C ARG A 4 -13.65 10.40 4.05
N LEU A 5 -12.32 10.30 4.20
CA LEU A 5 -11.42 11.40 3.86
C LEU A 5 -11.47 11.70 2.37
N ILE A 6 -11.43 10.66 1.53
CA ILE A 6 -11.51 10.80 0.06
C ILE A 6 -12.85 11.41 -0.36
N GLU A 7 -13.95 10.96 0.23
CA GLU A 7 -15.30 11.44 -0.11
C GLU A 7 -15.56 12.90 0.30
N ASN A 8 -14.92 13.35 1.41
CA ASN A 8 -15.20 14.67 1.99
C ASN A 8 -14.13 15.73 1.68
N ASN A 9 -13.04 15.37 0.99
CA ASN A 9 -11.95 16.30 0.70
C ASN A 9 -11.54 16.23 -0.77
N THR A 10 -11.26 17.39 -1.35
CA THR A 10 -10.74 17.49 -2.73
C THR A 10 -9.31 16.96 -2.84
N LEU A 11 -8.54 17.04 -1.76
CA LEU A 11 -7.16 16.61 -1.66
C LEU A 11 -6.88 16.07 -0.26
N ILE A 12 -6.31 14.88 -0.18
CA ILE A 12 -5.75 14.31 1.04
C ILE A 12 -4.25 14.13 0.90
N ARG A 13 -3.52 14.30 2.02
CA ARG A 13 -2.06 14.27 2.06
C ARG A 13 -1.60 13.07 2.86
N GLY A 14 -0.84 12.18 2.22
CA GLY A 14 -0.16 11.08 2.89
C GLY A 14 1.30 11.39 3.15
N ILE A 15 1.86 10.76 4.16
CA ILE A 15 3.31 10.74 4.42
C ILE A 15 3.77 9.31 4.60
N ASP A 16 4.94 9.00 4.05
CA ASP A 16 5.58 7.70 4.22
C ASP A 16 6.10 7.53 5.65
N VAL A 17 5.79 6.39 6.25
CA VAL A 17 6.28 5.96 7.56
C VAL A 17 6.69 4.49 7.50
N HIS A 18 7.77 4.10 8.17
CA HIS A 18 8.32 2.76 8.07
C HIS A 18 8.81 2.16 9.39
N ASN A 19 8.58 2.85 10.49
CA ASN A 19 8.78 2.36 11.87
C ASN A 19 8.08 3.29 12.86
N GLY A 20 8.07 2.91 14.15
CA GLY A 20 7.45 3.71 15.20
C GLY A 20 8.01 5.12 15.32
N LEU A 21 9.33 5.31 15.14
CA LEU A 21 9.95 6.64 15.25
C LEU A 21 9.49 7.57 14.11
N THR A 22 9.51 7.10 12.87
CA THR A 22 9.06 7.92 11.72
C THR A 22 7.57 8.22 11.81
N GLY A 23 6.76 7.28 12.29
CA GLY A 23 5.35 7.48 12.58
C GLY A 23 5.15 8.55 13.67
N LEU A 24 5.89 8.50 14.77
CA LEU A 24 5.81 9.49 15.84
C LEU A 24 6.16 10.90 15.34
N ILE A 25 7.21 11.03 14.54
CA ILE A 25 7.58 12.31 13.93
C ILE A 25 6.45 12.81 13.03
N ALA A 26 5.94 11.95 12.14
CA ALA A 26 4.89 12.29 11.19
C ALA A 26 3.56 12.68 11.89
N GLU A 27 3.24 12.05 13.02
CA GLU A 27 2.04 12.38 13.82
C GLU A 27 2.15 13.78 14.46
N GLN A 28 3.35 14.21 14.85
CA GLN A 28 3.59 15.50 15.50
C GLN A 28 3.74 16.67 14.50
N ILE A 29 4.01 16.38 13.23
CA ILE A 29 4.22 17.43 12.23
C ILE A 29 2.90 18.11 11.89
N SER A 30 2.88 19.43 12.14
CA SER A 30 1.80 20.30 11.70
C SER A 30 2.32 21.69 11.39
N ILE A 31 1.63 22.41 10.53
CA ILE A 31 1.87 23.83 10.26
C ILE A 31 0.60 24.61 10.48
N ASP A 32 0.72 25.80 11.11
CA ASP A 32 -0.33 26.78 11.17
C ASP A 32 -0.24 27.71 9.95
N LYS A 33 -1.29 27.76 9.18
CA LYS A 33 -1.42 28.70 8.06
C LYS A 33 -2.78 29.41 8.14
N GLU A 34 -2.75 30.71 8.32
CA GLU A 34 -3.95 31.56 8.36
C GLU A 34 -4.98 31.13 9.44
N GLY A 35 -4.49 30.63 10.58
CA GLY A 35 -5.32 30.15 11.68
C GLY A 35 -5.88 28.74 11.50
N PHE A 36 -5.45 28.00 10.46
CA PHE A 36 -5.80 26.60 10.23
C PHE A 36 -4.58 25.70 10.42
N LYS A 37 -4.72 24.74 11.34
CA LYS A 37 -3.75 23.66 11.50
C LYS A 37 -3.83 22.73 10.29
N LYS A 38 -2.69 22.51 9.63
CA LYS A 38 -2.53 21.55 8.53
C LYS A 38 -1.57 20.45 8.93
N GLU A 39 -1.98 19.23 8.76
CA GLU A 39 -1.21 18.03 9.05
C GLU A 39 -1.40 17.00 7.93
N PHE A 40 -0.69 15.87 8.01
CA PHE A 40 -0.93 14.75 7.11
C PHE A 40 -2.21 14.02 7.50
N ASP A 41 -2.99 13.60 6.49
CA ASP A 41 -4.31 13.01 6.66
C ASP A 41 -4.24 11.49 6.86
N PHE A 42 -3.21 10.84 6.31
CA PHE A 42 -3.01 9.40 6.41
C PHE A 42 -1.51 9.03 6.33
N PHE A 43 -1.19 7.82 6.76
CA PHE A 43 0.14 7.25 6.67
C PHE A 43 0.21 6.24 5.52
N TRP A 44 1.26 6.36 4.72
CA TRP A 44 1.66 5.41 3.69
C TRP A 44 2.77 4.51 4.23
N LEU A 45 2.53 3.20 4.29
CA LEU A 45 3.55 2.23 4.67
C LEU A 45 4.09 1.55 3.40
N SER A 46 5.11 2.16 2.84
CA SER A 46 5.78 1.71 1.61
C SER A 46 6.60 0.44 1.87
N SER A 47 6.58 -0.48 0.91
CA SER A 47 7.47 -1.66 0.93
C SER A 47 8.94 -1.26 0.77
N LEU A 48 9.21 -0.23 -0.03
CA LEU A 48 10.57 0.26 -0.28
C LEU A 48 11.23 0.77 0.99
N THR A 49 10.60 1.68 1.71
CA THR A 49 11.19 2.29 2.91
C THR A 49 11.23 1.32 4.08
N ASP A 50 10.21 0.47 4.24
CA ASP A 50 10.19 -0.59 5.26
C ASP A 50 11.30 -1.63 5.02
N SER A 51 11.50 -2.07 3.77
CA SER A 51 12.60 -2.97 3.41
C SER A 51 13.96 -2.31 3.63
N THR A 52 14.13 -1.06 3.18
CA THR A 52 15.37 -0.31 3.33
C THR A 52 15.72 -0.08 4.80
N ALA A 53 14.74 0.25 5.65
CA ALA A 53 14.94 0.40 7.09
C ALA A 53 15.42 -0.90 7.77
N LYS A 54 15.12 -2.05 7.17
CA LYS A 54 15.59 -3.38 7.59
C LYS A 54 16.89 -3.83 6.87
N GLY A 55 17.50 -2.94 6.08
CA GLY A 55 18.74 -3.25 5.31
C GLY A 55 18.52 -4.28 4.20
N LYS A 56 17.32 -4.37 3.64
CA LYS A 56 16.95 -5.35 2.61
C LYS A 56 16.48 -4.67 1.33
N PRO A 57 16.71 -5.29 0.16
CA PRO A 57 16.16 -4.78 -1.10
C PRO A 57 14.63 -4.94 -1.14
N ASP A 58 13.98 -4.06 -1.91
CA ASP A 58 12.54 -4.03 -2.13
C ASP A 58 12.11 -5.01 -3.23
N ILE A 59 12.19 -6.31 -2.92
CA ILE A 59 11.87 -7.43 -3.81
C ILE A 59 10.99 -8.48 -3.12
N GLU A 60 10.14 -8.06 -2.21
CA GLU A 60 9.32 -8.95 -1.37
C GLU A 60 10.15 -9.90 -0.47
N LEU A 61 11.39 -9.49 -0.15
CA LEU A 61 12.25 -10.25 0.77
C LEU A 61 11.83 -10.12 2.23
N VAL A 62 11.23 -8.99 2.59
CA VAL A 62 10.65 -8.79 3.92
C VAL A 62 9.27 -9.44 3.94
N ASP A 63 9.13 -10.50 4.71
CA ASP A 63 7.89 -11.27 4.80
C ASP A 63 6.74 -10.49 5.44
N SER A 64 5.51 -10.95 5.17
CA SER A 64 4.30 -10.28 5.65
C SER A 64 4.25 -10.16 7.19
N THR A 65 4.76 -11.14 7.94
CA THR A 65 4.75 -11.08 9.41
C THR A 65 5.62 -9.95 9.92
N SER A 66 6.83 -9.80 9.36
CA SER A 66 7.74 -8.70 9.68
C SER A 66 7.11 -7.34 9.34
N ARG A 67 6.38 -7.24 8.23
CA ARG A 67 5.70 -6.02 7.83
C ARG A 67 4.48 -5.71 8.70
N LEU A 68 3.75 -6.73 9.14
CA LEU A 68 2.66 -6.57 10.11
C LEU A 68 3.16 -6.06 11.47
N ASN A 69 4.36 -6.47 11.92
CA ASN A 69 4.97 -5.91 13.13
C ASN A 69 5.23 -4.40 12.97
N THR A 70 5.69 -3.95 11.82
CA THR A 70 5.84 -2.51 11.54
C THR A 70 4.49 -1.78 11.64
N ILE A 71 3.40 -2.39 11.17
CA ILE A 71 2.04 -1.83 11.33
C ILE A 71 1.68 -1.71 12.81
N HIS A 72 1.95 -2.75 13.62
CA HIS A 72 1.68 -2.71 15.07
C HIS A 72 2.40 -1.55 15.73
N ASP A 73 3.70 -1.38 15.47
CA ASP A 73 4.48 -0.26 16.03
C ASP A 73 3.89 1.11 15.68
N ILE A 74 3.37 1.26 14.45
CA ILE A 74 2.77 2.50 13.98
C ILE A 74 1.38 2.71 14.60
N LEU A 75 0.58 1.66 14.77
CA LEU A 75 -0.75 1.75 15.38
C LEU A 75 -0.72 2.18 16.86
N GLU A 76 0.38 1.93 17.57
CA GLU A 76 0.56 2.39 18.96
C GLU A 76 0.62 3.92 19.08
N ILE A 77 0.94 4.64 18.01
CA ILE A 77 1.21 6.07 18.04
C ILE A 77 0.22 6.92 17.24
N THR A 78 -0.64 6.32 16.42
CA THR A 78 -1.57 7.07 15.56
C THR A 78 -2.94 6.44 15.50
N THR A 79 -3.93 7.30 15.28
CA THR A 79 -5.28 6.91 14.86
C THR A 79 -5.59 7.30 13.41
N LYS A 80 -4.61 7.87 12.70
CA LYS A 80 -4.75 8.20 11.28
C LYS A 80 -4.92 6.93 10.43
N PRO A 81 -5.63 7.00 9.31
CA PRO A 81 -5.71 5.89 8.38
C PRO A 81 -4.32 5.43 7.93
N ILE A 82 -4.12 4.12 7.83
CA ILE A 82 -2.92 3.53 7.23
C ILE A 82 -3.30 2.97 5.86
N LEU A 83 -2.50 3.31 4.86
CA LEU A 83 -2.48 2.71 3.53
C LEU A 83 -1.23 1.84 3.42
N PHE A 84 -1.41 0.56 3.20
CA PHE A 84 -0.33 -0.44 3.21
C PHE A 84 0.05 -0.87 1.78
N ASP A 85 1.34 -0.79 1.45
CA ASP A 85 1.88 -1.35 0.22
C ASP A 85 2.04 -2.86 0.39
N ALA A 86 1.22 -3.63 -0.30
CA ALA A 86 1.23 -5.09 -0.26
C ALA A 86 2.03 -5.71 -1.42
N ASP A 87 2.86 -4.93 -2.09
CA ASP A 87 3.68 -5.37 -3.22
C ASP A 87 2.82 -6.03 -4.32
N THR A 88 3.10 -7.28 -4.70
CA THR A 88 2.26 -8.04 -5.64
C THR A 88 1.04 -8.69 -4.98
N GLY A 89 0.93 -8.62 -3.65
CA GLY A 89 -0.04 -9.39 -2.86
C GLY A 89 0.30 -10.87 -2.73
N GLY A 90 1.41 -11.32 -3.31
CA GLY A 90 1.79 -12.75 -3.34
C GLY A 90 0.82 -13.62 -4.15
N ILE A 91 0.70 -14.89 -3.79
CA ILE A 91 -0.31 -15.79 -4.38
C ILE A 91 -1.69 -15.46 -3.83
N GLN A 92 -2.73 -15.80 -4.59
CA GLN A 92 -4.12 -15.42 -4.32
C GLN A 92 -4.60 -15.84 -2.92
N GLU A 93 -4.25 -17.04 -2.49
CA GLU A 93 -4.62 -17.57 -1.18
C GLU A 93 -3.99 -16.75 -0.05
N HIS A 94 -2.70 -16.42 -0.17
CA HIS A 94 -2.01 -15.60 0.84
C HIS A 94 -2.58 -14.18 0.86
N PHE A 95 -2.87 -13.58 -0.29
CA PHE A 95 -3.49 -12.26 -0.37
C PHE A 95 -4.86 -12.23 0.33
N THR A 96 -5.66 -13.28 0.13
CA THR A 96 -6.96 -13.43 0.78
C THR A 96 -6.87 -13.38 2.31
N TYR A 97 -5.86 -14.02 2.90
CA TYR A 97 -5.62 -13.97 4.34
C TYR A 97 -4.98 -12.66 4.80
N LEU A 98 -4.09 -12.08 3.98
CA LEU A 98 -3.47 -10.80 4.27
C LEU A 98 -4.51 -9.69 4.41
N VAL A 99 -5.44 -9.56 3.47
CA VAL A 99 -6.48 -8.52 3.53
C VAL A 99 -7.39 -8.67 4.74
N LYS A 100 -7.74 -9.90 5.14
CA LYS A 100 -8.47 -10.16 6.39
C LYS A 100 -7.70 -9.68 7.62
N THR A 101 -6.40 -9.91 7.64
CA THR A 101 -5.55 -9.51 8.76
C THR A 101 -5.42 -7.99 8.80
N LEU A 102 -5.19 -7.33 7.67
CA LEU A 102 -5.11 -5.87 7.58
C LEU A 102 -6.43 -5.20 7.99
N GLU A 103 -7.57 -5.74 7.55
CA GLU A 103 -8.90 -5.25 7.96
C GLU A 103 -9.08 -5.34 9.48
N ARG A 104 -8.77 -6.49 10.08
CA ARG A 104 -8.87 -6.69 11.54
C ARG A 104 -7.97 -5.75 12.35
N LEU A 105 -6.80 -5.42 11.83
CA LEU A 105 -5.88 -4.45 12.45
C LEU A 105 -6.37 -3.01 12.33
N GLY A 106 -7.40 -2.74 11.52
CA GLY A 106 -7.91 -1.40 11.29
C GLY A 106 -7.13 -0.60 10.24
N VAL A 107 -6.28 -1.26 9.45
CA VAL A 107 -5.69 -0.68 8.24
C VAL A 107 -6.81 -0.31 7.28
N SER A 108 -6.71 0.83 6.60
CA SER A 108 -7.81 1.37 5.81
C SER A 108 -7.81 0.91 4.36
N ALA A 109 -6.64 0.61 3.82
CA ALA A 109 -6.50 0.11 2.45
C ALA A 109 -5.16 -0.59 2.25
N CYS A 110 -5.08 -1.41 1.21
CA CYS A 110 -3.81 -1.88 0.67
C CYS A 110 -3.70 -1.59 -0.83
N VAL A 111 -2.46 -1.43 -1.29
CA VAL A 111 -2.13 -1.33 -2.72
C VAL A 111 -1.49 -2.64 -3.15
N ILE A 112 -1.88 -3.18 -4.30
CA ILE A 112 -1.21 -4.31 -4.95
C ILE A 112 -0.87 -3.98 -6.39
N GLU A 113 0.28 -4.48 -6.86
CA GLU A 113 0.80 -4.27 -8.19
C GLU A 113 0.46 -5.45 -9.11
N ASP A 114 0.13 -5.17 -10.38
CA ASP A 114 -0.17 -6.20 -11.38
C ASP A 114 1.10 -6.87 -11.96
N LYS A 115 2.08 -7.15 -11.12
CA LYS A 115 3.32 -7.84 -11.48
C LYS A 115 3.15 -9.34 -11.37
N LYS A 116 3.77 -10.07 -12.32
CA LYS A 116 3.84 -11.53 -12.29
C LYS A 116 5.04 -12.01 -11.51
N GLY A 117 4.80 -12.89 -10.54
CA GLY A 117 5.80 -13.40 -9.62
C GLY A 117 6.20 -12.36 -8.58
N LEU A 118 7.36 -12.52 -7.96
CA LEU A 118 7.86 -11.58 -6.97
C LEU A 118 8.23 -10.25 -7.64
N LYS A 119 8.00 -9.17 -6.90
CA LYS A 119 8.43 -7.82 -7.27
C LYS A 119 9.93 -7.78 -7.47
N LYS A 120 10.36 -7.12 -8.52
CA LYS A 120 11.73 -6.67 -8.71
C LYS A 120 11.79 -5.19 -8.41
N ASN A 121 12.92 -4.70 -7.93
CA ASN A 121 13.03 -3.32 -7.49
C ASN A 121 12.60 -2.34 -8.60
N SER A 122 11.50 -1.63 -8.38
CA SER A 122 10.93 -0.67 -9.33
C SER A 122 11.78 0.59 -9.55
N LEU A 123 12.77 0.87 -8.69
CA LEU A 123 13.71 1.99 -8.87
C LEU A 123 14.61 1.83 -10.10
N PHE A 124 14.78 0.61 -10.59
CA PHE A 124 15.60 0.35 -11.80
C PHE A 124 14.81 0.46 -13.11
N GLY A 125 13.54 0.82 -13.06
CA GLY A 125 12.71 1.01 -14.25
C GLY A 125 12.76 -0.21 -15.18
N THR A 126 13.00 0.05 -16.48
CA THR A 126 13.05 -1.00 -17.52
C THR A 126 14.35 -1.83 -17.54
N GLU A 127 15.39 -1.44 -16.80
CA GLU A 127 16.64 -2.20 -16.70
C GLU A 127 16.43 -3.58 -16.08
N VAL A 128 15.41 -3.73 -15.24
CA VAL A 128 15.04 -5.01 -14.63
C VAL A 128 13.80 -5.57 -15.32
N LYS A 129 13.95 -6.74 -15.95
CA LYS A 129 12.83 -7.42 -16.63
C LYS A 129 11.77 -7.87 -15.63
N GLN A 130 10.70 -7.10 -15.49
CA GLN A 130 9.47 -7.42 -14.78
C GLN A 130 8.38 -7.74 -15.81
N LYS A 131 7.57 -8.76 -15.54
CA LYS A 131 6.40 -9.08 -16.37
C LYS A 131 5.14 -8.65 -15.64
N GLN A 132 4.17 -8.12 -16.36
CA GLN A 132 2.81 -7.94 -15.86
C GLN A 132 2.06 -9.27 -15.83
N GLU A 133 1.15 -9.40 -14.88
CA GLU A 133 0.23 -10.53 -14.79
C GLU A 133 -0.90 -10.36 -15.82
N HIS A 134 -1.54 -11.44 -16.19
CA HIS A 134 -2.74 -11.40 -17.02
C HIS A 134 -3.86 -10.66 -16.30
N ILE A 135 -4.65 -9.87 -17.05
CA ILE A 135 -5.74 -9.06 -16.49
C ILE A 135 -6.72 -9.91 -15.70
N GLU A 136 -7.09 -11.06 -16.24
CA GLU A 136 -8.04 -11.99 -15.63
C GLU A 136 -7.52 -12.52 -14.29
N VAL A 137 -6.25 -12.93 -14.24
CA VAL A 137 -5.60 -13.47 -13.03
C VAL A 137 -5.50 -12.40 -11.94
N PHE A 138 -5.09 -11.18 -12.31
CA PHE A 138 -5.01 -10.08 -11.37
C PHE A 138 -6.39 -9.64 -10.86
N SER A 139 -7.38 -9.57 -11.75
CA SER A 139 -8.78 -9.27 -11.40
C SER A 139 -9.38 -10.32 -10.48
N GLU A 140 -9.08 -11.59 -10.70
CA GLU A 140 -9.53 -12.69 -9.83
C GLU A 140 -8.92 -12.60 -8.44
N LYS A 141 -7.62 -12.27 -8.34
CA LYS A 141 -6.94 -12.01 -7.06
C LYS A 141 -7.62 -10.89 -6.28
N ILE A 142 -7.91 -9.75 -6.93
CA ILE A 142 -8.63 -8.63 -6.31
C ILE A 142 -10.03 -9.07 -5.85
N SER A 143 -10.77 -9.76 -6.72
CA SER A 143 -12.11 -10.26 -6.42
C SER A 143 -12.10 -11.19 -5.20
N SER A 144 -11.14 -12.10 -5.12
CA SER A 144 -10.97 -13.02 -3.99
C SER A 144 -10.66 -12.28 -2.69
N GLY A 145 -9.75 -11.29 -2.77
CA GLY A 145 -9.46 -10.40 -1.63
C GLY A 145 -10.70 -9.65 -1.16
N LYS A 146 -11.47 -9.06 -2.08
CA LYS A 146 -12.72 -8.35 -1.74
C LYS A 146 -13.76 -9.25 -1.09
N LYS A 147 -13.95 -10.47 -1.60
CA LYS A 147 -14.90 -11.45 -1.03
C LYS A 147 -14.51 -11.91 0.37
N ALA A 148 -13.25 -11.79 0.74
CA ALA A 148 -12.72 -12.19 2.04
C ALA A 148 -12.93 -11.16 3.14
N LEU A 149 -13.21 -9.90 2.78
CA LEU A 149 -13.46 -8.82 3.71
C LEU A 149 -14.80 -9.00 4.44
N SER A 150 -14.83 -8.57 5.69
CA SER A 150 -16.03 -8.63 6.55
C SER A 150 -16.91 -7.38 6.41
N GLY A 151 -16.29 -6.25 6.05
CA GLY A 151 -16.94 -4.95 5.89
C GLY A 151 -16.67 -4.30 4.54
N GLU A 152 -17.21 -3.10 4.35
CA GLU A 152 -17.07 -2.33 3.11
C GLU A 152 -16.03 -1.18 3.23
N ASP A 153 -15.50 -0.95 4.42
CA ASP A 153 -14.63 0.20 4.68
C ASP A 153 -13.19 -0.01 4.19
N PHE A 154 -12.71 -1.26 4.17
CA PHE A 154 -11.37 -1.58 3.66
C PHE A 154 -11.34 -1.50 2.14
N MET A 155 -10.28 -0.89 1.60
CA MET A 155 -10.12 -0.73 0.15
C MET A 155 -8.92 -1.52 -0.37
N ILE A 156 -9.07 -2.11 -1.56
CA ILE A 156 -7.97 -2.68 -2.34
C ILE A 156 -7.73 -1.74 -3.52
N ILE A 157 -6.52 -1.25 -3.64
CA ILE A 157 -6.10 -0.32 -4.70
C ILE A 157 -5.22 -1.10 -5.68
N ALA A 158 -5.64 -1.16 -6.94
CA ALA A 158 -4.87 -1.76 -8.01
C ALA A 158 -3.87 -0.74 -8.56
N LYS A 159 -2.58 -1.04 -8.48
CA LYS A 159 -1.50 -0.28 -9.12
C LYS A 159 -1.13 -0.94 -10.43
N ILE A 160 -1.37 -0.25 -11.53
CA ILE A 160 -1.12 -0.75 -12.88
C ILE A 160 0.28 -0.33 -13.32
N GLU A 161 1.09 -1.31 -13.72
CA GLU A 161 2.50 -1.12 -14.06
C GLU A 161 2.75 -0.85 -15.55
N SER A 162 1.71 -0.75 -16.38
CA SER A 162 1.83 -0.63 -17.84
C SER A 162 2.74 0.49 -18.29
N LEU A 163 2.68 1.65 -17.65
CA LEU A 163 3.53 2.80 -18.02
C LEU A 163 4.98 2.62 -17.57
N ILE A 164 5.21 2.00 -16.42
CA ILE A 164 6.55 1.71 -15.91
C ILE A 164 7.24 0.65 -16.77
N LEU A 165 6.46 -0.26 -17.35
CA LEU A 165 6.94 -1.36 -18.18
C LEU A 165 6.88 -1.07 -19.69
N ASP A 166 6.69 0.19 -20.08
CA ASP A 166 6.62 0.67 -21.46
C ASP A 166 5.56 -0.07 -22.33
N GLN A 167 4.46 -0.55 -21.71
CA GLN A 167 3.34 -1.16 -22.42
C GLN A 167 2.37 -0.12 -23.01
N GLY A 168 2.51 1.12 -22.61
CA GLY A 168 1.75 2.26 -23.12
C GLY A 168 0.40 2.50 -22.42
N MET A 169 -0.22 3.61 -22.80
CA MET A 169 -1.47 4.10 -22.19
C MET A 169 -2.66 3.20 -22.50
N ASP A 170 -2.72 2.64 -23.73
CA ASP A 170 -3.85 1.80 -24.15
C ASP A 170 -3.92 0.51 -23.30
N ASP A 171 -2.77 -0.08 -22.97
CA ASP A 171 -2.72 -1.23 -22.07
C ASP A 171 -3.12 -0.82 -20.64
N ALA A 172 -2.66 0.34 -20.16
CA ALA A 172 -3.03 0.84 -18.84
C ALA A 172 -4.55 1.09 -18.71
N ILE A 173 -5.19 1.65 -19.74
CA ILE A 173 -6.63 1.91 -19.74
C ILE A 173 -7.44 0.62 -19.84
N LYS A 174 -6.93 -0.37 -20.55
CA LYS A 174 -7.58 -1.66 -20.71
C LYS A 174 -7.62 -2.47 -19.40
N ARG A 175 -6.63 -2.28 -18.52
CA ARG A 175 -6.49 -2.97 -17.22
C ARG A 175 -7.35 -2.34 -16.14
#